data_e21630f0c9d3b6df4be260f2964a7883
#
_entry.id   e21630f0c9d3b6df4be260f2964a7883
#
_cell.length_a   1.000
_cell.length_b   1.000
_cell.length_c   1.000
_cell.angle_alpha   90.00
_cell.angle_beta   90.00
_cell.angle_gamma   90.00
#
_symmetry.space_group_name_H-M   'P 1'
#
loop_
_entity.id
_entity.type
_entity.pdbx_description
1 polymer ?
#
loop_
_entity_poly.entity_id
_entity_poly.type
_entity_poly.pdbx_seq_one_letter_code
_entity_poly.pdbx_strand_id
1 'polypeptide(L)'
;MHSIVDDCSRLAYSEIHDDETAPTVTAFMRRALDFFLDHGVVAERLMTDNAFAYIHNKSLRELLWRRAIRHIRTRPYTPRTNGKVERYQQTLQREWAYALEYASSDARRASLPHWLRHYNERRTHSALDNRPPLTRVREVTGLNI
;
A
#
# COMPACT_ATOMS: atom_id res chain seq x y z
N MET A 1 -9.77 1.80 6.23
CA MET A 1 -9.04 1.67 4.94
C MET A 1 -7.61 1.22 5.22
N HIS A 2 -7.15 0.20 4.50
CA HIS A 2 -5.78 -0.30 4.59
C HIS A 2 -4.99 0.09 3.34
N SER A 3 -3.72 0.41 3.52
CA SER A 3 -2.82 0.80 2.43
C SER A 3 -1.42 0.23 2.66
N ILE A 4 -0.76 -0.10 1.56
CA ILE A 4 0.63 -0.53 1.54
C ILE A 4 1.36 0.14 0.37
N VAL A 5 2.61 0.52 0.60
CA VAL A 5 3.44 1.23 -0.38
C VAL A 5 4.80 0.58 -0.43
N ASP A 6 5.29 0.29 -1.63
CA ASP A 6 6.67 -0.15 -1.82
C ASP A 6 7.65 0.99 -1.58
N ASP A 7 8.65 0.74 -0.74
CA ASP A 7 9.63 1.74 -0.31
C ASP A 7 10.52 2.22 -1.46
N CYS A 8 10.80 1.38 -2.44
CA CYS A 8 11.66 1.69 -3.58
C CYS A 8 10.92 2.43 -4.68
N SER A 9 9.82 1.84 -5.16
CA SER A 9 9.10 2.33 -6.34
C SER A 9 7.94 3.27 -6.04
N ARG A 10 7.49 3.33 -4.80
CA ARG A 10 6.23 4.00 -4.40
C ARG A 10 4.97 3.35 -4.97
N LEU A 11 5.08 2.17 -5.61
CA LEU A 11 3.91 1.38 -6.01
C LEU A 11 2.99 1.20 -4.80
N ALA A 12 1.71 1.46 -4.96
CA ALA A 12 0.76 1.47 -3.86
C ALA A 12 -0.46 0.59 -4.12
N TYR A 13 -0.96 0.00 -3.05
CA TYR A 13 -2.19 -0.77 -3.03
C TYR A 13 -3.05 -0.37 -1.83
N SER A 14 -4.35 -0.19 -2.04
CA SER A 14 -5.28 0.20 -0.98
C SER A 14 -6.64 -0.45 -1.16
N GLU A 15 -7.30 -0.74 -0.04
CA GLU A 15 -8.67 -1.23 0.02
C GLU A 15 -9.47 -0.53 1.11
N ILE A 16 -10.77 -0.39 0.89
CA ILE A 16 -11.72 0.09 1.90
C ILE A 16 -12.42 -1.12 2.50
N HIS A 17 -12.37 -1.24 3.82
CA HIS A 17 -13.06 -2.26 4.59
C HIS A 17 -13.95 -1.61 5.63
N ASP A 18 -15.01 -2.31 6.03
CA ASP A 18 -15.96 -1.84 7.04
C ASP A 18 -15.44 -2.12 8.46
N ASP A 19 -14.44 -2.99 8.60
CA ASP A 19 -13.79 -3.31 9.87
C ASP A 19 -12.25 -3.39 9.75
N GLU A 20 -11.58 -3.51 10.90
CA GLU A 20 -10.13 -3.69 11.02
C GLU A 20 -9.80 -4.97 11.81
N THR A 21 -10.63 -6.00 11.65
CA THR A 21 -10.41 -7.29 12.33
C THR A 21 -9.19 -8.03 11.76
N ALA A 22 -8.65 -8.95 12.54
CA ALA A 22 -7.49 -9.76 12.12
C ALA A 22 -7.73 -10.54 10.81
N PRO A 23 -8.89 -11.18 10.58
CA PRO A 23 -9.19 -11.82 9.29
C PRO A 23 -9.20 -10.85 8.12
N THR A 24 -9.79 -9.66 8.28
CA THR A 24 -9.86 -8.62 7.26
C THR A 24 -8.46 -8.12 6.91
N VAL A 25 -7.64 -7.81 7.91
CA VAL A 25 -6.24 -7.37 7.73
C VAL A 25 -5.42 -8.44 7.02
N THR A 26 -5.57 -9.72 7.40
CA THR A 26 -4.83 -10.82 6.78
C THR A 26 -5.25 -11.03 5.31
N ALA A 27 -6.55 -10.95 5.03
CA ALA A 27 -7.07 -11.07 3.67
C ALA A 27 -6.61 -9.90 2.78
N PHE A 28 -6.64 -8.67 3.29
CA PHE A 28 -6.07 -7.50 2.63
C PHE A 28 -4.58 -7.72 2.32
N MET A 29 -3.79 -8.11 3.31
CA MET A 29 -2.36 -8.30 3.15
C MET A 29 -2.03 -9.35 2.09
N ARG A 30 -2.79 -10.45 2.05
CA ARG A 30 -2.63 -11.49 1.01
C ARG A 30 -2.81 -10.91 -0.38
N ARG A 31 -3.91 -10.20 -0.63
CA ARG A 31 -4.19 -9.57 -1.94
C ARG A 31 -3.15 -8.50 -2.29
N ALA A 32 -2.74 -7.71 -1.32
CA ALA A 32 -1.69 -6.72 -1.52
C ALA A 32 -0.36 -7.36 -1.93
N LEU A 33 0.07 -8.41 -1.24
CA LEU A 33 1.31 -9.13 -1.59
C LEU A 33 1.23 -9.81 -2.96
N ASP A 34 0.05 -10.34 -3.33
CA ASP A 34 -0.18 -10.90 -4.68
C ASP A 34 -0.10 -9.79 -5.74
N PHE A 35 -0.72 -8.62 -5.49
CA PHE A 35 -0.62 -7.46 -6.38
C PHE A 35 0.84 -7.03 -6.61
N PHE A 36 1.65 -6.93 -5.55
CA PHE A 36 3.07 -6.58 -5.69
C PHE A 36 3.83 -7.64 -6.49
N LEU A 37 3.57 -8.91 -6.22
CA LEU A 37 4.21 -10.03 -6.94
C LEU A 37 3.84 -10.02 -8.44
N ASP A 38 2.59 -9.77 -8.78
CA ASP A 38 2.10 -9.66 -10.16
C ASP A 38 2.79 -8.52 -10.93
N HIS A 39 3.26 -7.50 -10.21
CA HIS A 39 4.06 -6.41 -10.76
C HIS A 39 5.59 -6.65 -10.66
N GLY A 40 6.02 -7.87 -10.28
CA GLY A 40 7.43 -8.23 -10.17
C GLY A 40 8.13 -7.71 -8.91
N VAL A 41 7.37 -7.20 -7.94
CA VAL A 41 7.92 -6.74 -6.66
C VAL A 41 7.82 -7.86 -5.63
N VAL A 42 8.96 -8.45 -5.30
CA VAL A 42 9.07 -9.48 -4.26
C VAL A 42 9.30 -8.80 -2.92
N ALA A 43 8.35 -8.91 -2.00
CA ALA A 43 8.46 -8.33 -0.67
C ALA A 43 9.39 -9.17 0.21
N GLU A 44 10.46 -8.56 0.72
CA GLU A 44 11.37 -9.19 1.69
C GLU A 44 11.05 -8.76 3.14
N ARG A 45 10.53 -7.56 3.29
CA ARG A 45 10.23 -6.95 4.59
C ARG A 45 8.91 -6.22 4.53
N LEU A 46 8.10 -6.38 5.57
CA LEU A 46 6.88 -5.61 5.79
C LEU A 46 7.05 -4.77 7.05
N MET A 47 6.89 -3.47 6.93
CA MET A 47 6.84 -2.56 8.07
C MET A 47 5.39 -2.16 8.36
N THR A 48 4.98 -2.29 9.62
CA THR A 48 3.67 -1.84 10.10
C THR A 48 3.84 -0.93 11.31
N ASP A 49 2.81 -0.15 11.61
CA ASP A 49 2.68 0.47 12.92
C ASP A 49 2.42 -0.57 14.02
N ASN A 50 2.21 -0.09 15.25
CA ASN A 50 1.96 -0.94 16.41
C ASN A 50 0.46 -1.20 16.63
N ALA A 51 -0.40 -1.08 15.63
CA ALA A 51 -1.81 -1.37 15.76
C ALA A 51 -2.04 -2.84 16.14
N PHE A 52 -2.99 -3.08 17.03
CA PHE A 52 -3.30 -4.41 17.59
C PHE A 52 -3.53 -5.45 16.49
N ALA A 53 -4.26 -5.09 15.43
CA ALA A 53 -4.59 -5.96 14.31
C ALA A 53 -3.36 -6.47 13.52
N TYR A 54 -2.22 -5.79 13.63
CA TYR A 54 -0.96 -6.24 13.04
C TYR A 54 -0.10 -7.04 14.03
N ILE A 55 -0.05 -6.60 15.29
CA ILE A 55 0.85 -7.19 16.31
C ILE A 55 0.33 -8.54 16.81
N HIS A 56 -0.96 -8.62 17.12
CA HIS A 56 -1.60 -9.79 17.71
C HIS A 56 -2.32 -10.68 16.71
N ASN A 57 -1.97 -10.54 15.41
CA ASN A 57 -2.58 -11.28 14.32
C ASN A 57 -1.75 -12.53 13.99
N LYS A 58 -2.17 -13.68 14.52
CA LYS A 58 -1.53 -14.97 14.28
C LYS A 58 -1.56 -15.36 12.79
N SER A 59 -2.69 -15.14 12.12
CA SER A 59 -2.86 -15.47 10.69
C SER A 59 -1.95 -14.62 9.81
N LEU A 60 -1.74 -13.35 10.14
CA LEU A 60 -0.80 -12.48 9.44
C LEU A 60 0.64 -12.97 9.63
N ARG A 61 1.04 -13.33 10.85
CA ARG A 61 2.37 -13.89 11.12
C ARG A 61 2.63 -15.15 10.30
N GLU A 62 1.66 -16.04 10.23
CA GLU A 62 1.75 -17.27 9.46
C GLU A 62 1.86 -16.99 7.95
N LEU A 63 1.07 -16.06 7.42
CA LEU A 63 1.14 -15.61 6.03
C LEU A 63 2.54 -15.09 5.68
N LEU A 64 3.09 -14.20 6.51
CA LEU A 64 4.41 -13.59 6.29
C LEU A 64 5.52 -14.64 6.40
N TRP A 65 5.42 -15.56 7.37
CA TRP A 65 6.38 -16.65 7.52
C TRP A 65 6.40 -17.56 6.28
N ARG A 66 5.23 -17.97 5.79
CA ARG A 66 5.11 -18.82 4.57
C ARG A 66 5.69 -18.14 3.32
N ARG A 67 5.68 -16.82 3.27
CA ARG A 67 6.23 -16.02 2.16
C ARG A 67 7.66 -15.55 2.40
N ALA A 68 8.30 -15.99 3.49
CA ALA A 68 9.64 -15.58 3.90
C ALA A 68 9.79 -14.05 4.05
N ILE A 69 8.73 -13.36 4.49
CA ILE A 69 8.71 -11.92 4.68
C ILE A 69 8.98 -11.58 6.14
N ARG A 70 10.00 -10.77 6.39
CA ARG A 70 10.32 -10.30 7.74
C ARG A 70 9.36 -9.16 8.15
N HIS A 71 8.65 -9.35 9.25
CA HIS A 71 7.81 -8.29 9.84
C HIS A 71 8.66 -7.34 10.70
N ILE A 72 8.59 -6.05 10.41
CA ILE A 72 9.28 -4.97 11.14
C ILE A 72 8.20 -4.05 11.71
N ARG A 73 8.35 -3.70 13.00
CA ARG A 73 7.46 -2.72 13.65
C ARG A 73 8.14 -1.36 13.69
N THR A 74 7.35 -0.29 13.51
CA THR A 74 7.84 1.06 13.74
C THR A 74 8.15 1.24 15.22
N ARG A 75 9.28 1.90 15.52
CA ARG A 75 9.59 2.27 16.91
C ARG A 75 8.72 3.46 17.32
N PRO A 76 8.20 3.48 18.59
CA PRO A 76 7.55 4.65 19.12
C PRO A 76 8.45 5.88 18.95
N TYR A 77 7.85 7.03 18.64
CA TYR A 77 8.56 8.32 18.51
C TYR A 77 9.61 8.42 17.40
N THR A 78 9.57 7.55 16.39
CA THR A 78 10.44 7.64 15.19
C THR A 78 9.62 7.94 13.93
N PRO A 79 9.20 9.20 13.69
CA PRO A 79 8.29 9.55 12.58
C PRO A 79 8.89 9.30 11.19
N ARG A 80 10.21 9.19 11.06
CA ARG A 80 10.89 8.96 9.77
C ARG A 80 10.65 7.59 9.16
N THR A 81 10.26 6.59 9.95
CA THR A 81 10.12 5.21 9.49
C THR A 81 8.84 4.95 8.71
N ASN A 82 7.80 5.79 8.88
CA ASN A 82 6.50 5.64 8.21
C ASN A 82 6.17 6.78 7.21
N GLY A 83 7.11 7.67 6.98
CA GLY A 83 6.89 8.90 6.21
C GLY A 83 6.41 8.70 4.77
N LYS A 84 6.71 7.55 4.15
CA LYS A 84 6.27 7.24 2.78
C LYS A 84 4.80 6.86 2.73
N VAL A 85 4.33 6.05 3.67
CA VAL A 85 2.91 5.72 3.81
C VAL A 85 2.11 6.94 4.23
N GLU A 86 2.61 7.76 5.15
CA GLU A 86 1.97 9.01 5.55
C GLU A 86 1.83 9.97 4.36
N ARG A 87 2.88 10.13 3.57
CA ARG A 87 2.85 10.95 2.35
C ARG A 87 1.85 10.41 1.33
N TYR A 88 1.80 9.10 1.16
CA TYR A 88 0.82 8.44 0.31
C TYR A 88 -0.61 8.71 0.81
N GLN A 89 -0.87 8.56 2.11
CA GLN A 89 -2.17 8.83 2.72
C GLN A 89 -2.61 10.30 2.53
N GLN A 90 -1.71 11.26 2.69
CA GLN A 90 -1.98 12.67 2.42
C GLN A 90 -2.35 12.92 0.95
N THR A 91 -1.63 12.26 0.03
CA THR A 91 -1.91 12.35 -1.41
C THR A 91 -3.28 11.75 -1.75
N LEU A 92 -3.58 10.58 -1.20
CA LEU A 92 -4.86 9.89 -1.38
C LEU A 92 -6.02 10.72 -0.85
N GLN A 93 -5.88 11.32 0.33
CA GLN A 93 -6.90 12.20 0.89
C GLN A 93 -7.15 13.41 -0.01
N ARG A 94 -6.11 14.10 -0.41
CA ARG A 94 -6.19 15.34 -1.20
C ARG A 94 -6.63 15.11 -2.63
N GLU A 95 -6.13 14.06 -3.29
CA GLU A 95 -6.32 13.84 -4.73
C GLU A 95 -7.46 12.86 -5.04
N TRP A 96 -7.98 12.15 -4.05
CA TRP A 96 -9.10 11.23 -4.21
C TRP A 96 -10.22 11.46 -3.20
N ALA A 97 -9.98 11.26 -1.90
CA ALA A 97 -11.06 11.20 -0.90
C ALA A 97 -11.87 12.50 -0.79
N TYR A 98 -11.20 13.64 -0.94
CA TYR A 98 -11.77 14.99 -0.85
C TYR A 98 -11.58 15.83 -2.11
N ALA A 99 -11.13 15.23 -3.21
CA ALA A 99 -10.89 15.97 -4.46
C ALA A 99 -12.18 16.40 -5.16
N LEU A 100 -13.25 15.61 -4.99
CA LEU A 100 -14.55 15.80 -5.63
C LEU A 100 -15.66 15.55 -4.62
N GLU A 101 -16.84 16.14 -4.87
CA GLU A 101 -18.06 15.76 -4.20
C GLU A 101 -18.60 14.48 -4.87
N TYR A 102 -18.56 13.39 -4.13
CA TYR A 102 -19.11 12.12 -4.58
C TYR A 102 -20.62 12.05 -4.24
N ALA A 103 -21.42 11.52 -5.16
CA ALA A 103 -22.87 11.37 -4.96
C ALA A 103 -23.22 10.46 -3.76
N SER A 104 -22.32 9.54 -3.39
CA SER A 104 -22.48 8.65 -2.25
C SER A 104 -21.14 8.08 -1.79
N SER A 105 -21.10 7.47 -0.60
CA SER A 105 -19.94 6.71 -0.12
C SER A 105 -19.62 5.52 -1.04
N ASP A 106 -20.63 4.89 -1.64
CA ASP A 106 -20.43 3.79 -2.58
C ASP A 106 -19.81 4.28 -3.89
N ALA A 107 -20.22 5.43 -4.41
CA ALA A 107 -19.62 6.05 -5.58
C ALA A 107 -18.14 6.38 -5.33
N ARG A 108 -17.81 6.93 -4.15
CA ARG A 108 -16.42 7.18 -3.74
C ARG A 108 -15.64 5.87 -3.65
N ARG A 109 -16.17 4.83 -3.00
CA ARG A 109 -15.55 3.50 -2.89
C ARG A 109 -15.27 2.90 -4.27
N ALA A 110 -16.23 2.98 -5.20
CA ALA A 110 -16.11 2.47 -6.56
C ALA A 110 -15.04 3.20 -7.39
N SER A 111 -14.74 4.46 -7.08
CA SER A 111 -13.72 5.25 -7.78
C SER A 111 -12.28 4.95 -7.35
N LEU A 112 -12.07 4.30 -6.20
CA LEU A 112 -10.72 4.03 -5.66
C LEU A 112 -9.83 3.22 -6.61
N PRO A 113 -10.27 2.13 -7.24
CA PRO A 113 -9.42 1.38 -8.18
C PRO A 113 -8.96 2.22 -9.37
N HIS A 114 -9.81 3.12 -9.87
CA HIS A 114 -9.46 4.03 -10.96
C HIS A 114 -8.38 5.03 -10.54
N TRP A 115 -8.52 5.62 -9.35
CA TRP A 115 -7.51 6.53 -8.81
C TRP A 115 -6.18 5.82 -8.53
N LEU A 116 -6.20 4.61 -7.97
CA LEU A 116 -4.99 3.79 -7.75
C LEU A 116 -4.26 3.49 -9.04
N ARG A 117 -4.99 3.18 -10.11
CA ARG A 117 -4.39 2.99 -11.43
C ARG A 117 -3.71 4.28 -11.91
N HIS A 118 -4.39 5.42 -11.81
CA HIS A 118 -3.80 6.72 -12.14
C HIS A 118 -2.54 7.00 -11.30
N TYR A 119 -2.60 6.77 -9.97
CA TYR A 119 -1.46 6.96 -9.07
C TYR A 119 -0.26 6.11 -9.48
N ASN A 120 -0.46 4.83 -9.77
CA ASN A 120 0.62 3.90 -10.07
C ASN A 120 1.18 4.04 -11.50
N GLU A 121 0.32 4.36 -12.48
CA GLU A 121 0.70 4.36 -13.91
C GLU A 121 1.04 5.74 -14.46
N ARG A 122 0.48 6.81 -13.91
CA ARG A 122 0.52 8.14 -14.53
C ARG A 122 1.01 9.25 -13.63
N ARG A 123 0.70 9.17 -12.32
CA ARG A 123 1.07 10.22 -11.38
C ARG A 123 2.59 10.28 -11.22
N THR A 124 3.17 11.43 -11.52
CA THR A 124 4.61 11.64 -11.38
C THR A 124 4.99 11.95 -9.93
N HIS A 125 6.18 11.51 -9.53
CA HIS A 125 6.72 11.70 -8.19
C HIS A 125 8.12 12.33 -8.26
N SER A 126 8.33 13.43 -7.56
CA SER A 126 9.64 14.10 -7.52
C SER A 126 10.75 13.19 -7.00
N ALA A 127 10.44 12.33 -6.02
CA ALA A 127 11.38 11.33 -5.49
C ALA A 127 11.72 10.19 -6.47
N LEU A 128 11.06 10.14 -7.63
CA LEU A 128 11.29 9.18 -8.71
C LEU A 128 11.69 9.88 -10.02
N ASP A 129 12.39 11.00 -9.92
CA ASP A 129 12.77 11.84 -11.08
C ASP A 129 11.58 12.21 -11.95
N ASN A 130 10.46 12.59 -11.32
CA ASN A 130 9.20 12.92 -11.98
C ASN A 130 8.60 11.79 -12.83
N ARG A 131 8.79 10.54 -12.42
CA ARG A 131 8.23 9.36 -13.10
C ARG A 131 7.15 8.69 -12.25
N PRO A 132 6.22 7.95 -12.88
CA PRO A 132 5.24 7.14 -12.16
C PRO A 132 5.86 5.92 -11.46
N PRO A 133 5.22 5.41 -10.38
CA PRO A 133 5.67 4.21 -9.67
C PRO A 133 5.95 2.99 -10.56
N LEU A 134 5.07 2.66 -11.49
CA LEU A 134 5.26 1.50 -12.38
C LEU A 134 6.46 1.66 -13.32
N THR A 135 6.80 2.87 -13.73
CA THR A 135 8.04 3.11 -14.50
C THR A 135 9.26 2.73 -13.66
N ARG A 136 9.26 3.11 -12.37
CA ARG A 136 10.35 2.75 -11.46
C ARG A 136 10.42 1.24 -11.20
N VAL A 137 9.27 0.56 -11.07
CA VAL A 137 9.23 -0.91 -10.96
C VAL A 137 9.91 -1.57 -12.15
N ARG A 138 9.56 -1.17 -13.37
CA ARG A 138 10.14 -1.71 -14.62
C ARG A 138 11.66 -1.54 -14.67
N GLU A 139 12.16 -0.38 -14.26
CA GLU A 139 13.60 -0.10 -14.22
C GLU A 139 14.33 -1.01 -13.23
N VAL A 140 13.76 -1.22 -12.05
CA VAL A 140 14.40 -2.00 -10.98
C VAL A 140 14.31 -3.50 -11.24
N THR A 141 13.17 -3.96 -11.78
CA THR A 141 12.93 -5.40 -12.02
C THR A 141 13.40 -5.87 -13.39
N GLY A 142 13.57 -4.96 -14.35
CA GLY A 142 13.86 -5.29 -15.75
C GLY A 142 12.67 -5.93 -16.48
N LEU A 143 11.48 -5.92 -15.90
CA LEU A 143 10.28 -6.54 -16.47
C LEU A 143 9.52 -5.55 -17.36
N ASN A 144 9.15 -6.00 -18.55
CA ASN A 144 8.22 -5.28 -19.44
C ASN A 144 6.77 -5.66 -19.06
N ILE A 145 6.28 -5.04 -17.99
CA ILE A 145 4.90 -5.19 -17.50
C ILE A 145 4.07 -3.94 -17.76
#